data_7cd8a5083d24221c6fbbe34e2524d3ab
#
_entry.id   7cd8a5083d24221c6fbbe34e2524d3ab
#
_cell.length_a   1.000
_cell.length_b   1.000
_cell.length_c   1.000
_cell.angle_alpha   90.00
_cell.angle_beta   90.00
_cell.angle_gamma   90.00
#
_symmetry.space_group_name_H-M   'P 1'
#
loop_
_entity.id
_entity.type
_entity.pdbx_description
1 polymer ?
#
loop_
_entity_poly.entity_id
_entity_poly.type
_entity_poly.pdbx_seq_one_letter_code
_entity_poly.pdbx_strand_id
1 'polypeptide(L)'
;MIKKLTLSTILLASSLFGANEVNVYSQRHYDSDKIIYKKFEQETGIKVNVITAQAEELVAKLAIEGANTPADVLITADIGNLYQAKKRHLLQPIESKILTENVPEKLRDPDNNWFALTQRARVFVYNPKKVNPDDLSDYLSLADPKFKDKIITRSSTSGYNKSLLASIIANYGEEKALAFAKGLVENMPHNPKGADKDQIIAVGAGDADIAIVN
;
A
#
# COMPACT_ATOMS: atom_id res chain seq x y z
N MET A 1 43.58 -65.38 -12.04
CA MET A 1 42.15 -65.14 -11.69
C MET A 1 42.01 -63.68 -11.27
N ILE A 2 41.59 -62.82 -12.17
CA ILE A 2 41.41 -61.38 -11.92
C ILE A 2 39.91 -61.13 -11.65
N LYS A 3 39.58 -60.78 -10.40
CA LYS A 3 38.22 -60.40 -10.02
C LYS A 3 37.93 -58.98 -10.53
N LYS A 4 36.99 -58.87 -11.46
CA LYS A 4 36.44 -57.58 -11.88
C LYS A 4 35.56 -57.02 -10.79
N LEU A 5 35.95 -55.87 -10.23
CA LEU A 5 35.15 -55.07 -9.30
C LEU A 5 34.26 -54.15 -10.13
N THR A 6 32.98 -54.43 -10.19
CA THR A 6 31.96 -53.57 -10.82
C THR A 6 31.59 -52.45 -9.85
N LEU A 7 32.03 -51.26 -10.16
CA LEU A 7 31.69 -50.02 -9.42
C LEU A 7 30.29 -49.58 -9.86
N SER A 8 29.26 -49.87 -9.06
CA SER A 8 27.91 -49.35 -9.28
C SER A 8 27.85 -47.86 -8.91
N THR A 9 27.79 -47.00 -9.92
CA THR A 9 27.55 -45.58 -9.78
C THR A 9 26.07 -45.36 -9.42
N ILE A 10 25.80 -45.10 -8.15
CA ILE A 10 24.49 -44.66 -7.71
C ILE A 10 24.38 -43.17 -8.11
N LEU A 11 23.61 -42.89 -9.17
CA LEU A 11 23.18 -41.57 -9.52
C LEU A 11 22.18 -41.10 -8.43
N LEU A 12 22.63 -40.34 -7.47
CA LEU A 12 21.72 -39.53 -6.65
C LEU A 12 21.07 -38.48 -7.57
N ALA A 13 19.86 -38.76 -8.01
CA ALA A 13 18.97 -37.75 -8.52
C ALA A 13 18.61 -36.83 -7.34
N SER A 14 19.39 -35.78 -7.13
CA SER A 14 18.96 -34.63 -6.30
C SER A 14 17.75 -34.03 -7.01
N SER A 15 16.54 -34.47 -6.60
CA SER A 15 15.31 -33.76 -6.90
C SER A 15 15.49 -32.34 -6.39
N LEU A 16 15.66 -31.41 -7.31
CA LEU A 16 15.45 -29.98 -7.07
C LEU A 16 13.95 -29.81 -6.71
N PHE A 17 13.63 -30.06 -5.44
CA PHE A 17 12.42 -29.50 -4.86
C PHE A 17 12.69 -28.01 -4.74
N GLY A 18 12.39 -27.24 -5.78
CA GLY A 18 12.09 -25.83 -5.64
C GLY A 18 11.01 -25.73 -4.57
N ALA A 19 11.16 -24.85 -3.62
CA ALA A 19 10.19 -24.69 -2.56
C ALA A 19 8.81 -24.48 -3.19
N ASN A 20 7.87 -25.43 -2.97
CA ASN A 20 6.49 -25.32 -3.43
C ASN A 20 5.74 -24.30 -2.56
N GLU A 21 6.37 -23.20 -2.24
CA GLU A 21 5.79 -22.13 -1.43
C GLU A 21 6.26 -20.74 -1.90
N VAL A 22 5.41 -19.77 -1.65
CA VAL A 22 5.66 -18.35 -1.86
C VAL A 22 5.41 -17.61 -0.55
N ASN A 23 6.36 -16.75 -0.15
CA ASN A 23 6.32 -15.98 1.08
C ASN A 23 5.94 -14.54 0.78
N VAL A 24 4.79 -14.10 1.28
CA VAL A 24 4.21 -12.78 1.03
C VAL A 24 4.31 -11.91 2.28
N TYR A 25 5.01 -10.80 2.18
CA TYR A 25 4.96 -9.74 3.18
C TYR A 25 3.88 -8.74 2.79
N SER A 26 2.80 -8.64 3.60
CA SER A 26 1.60 -7.90 3.22
C SER A 26 1.15 -6.92 4.29
N GLN A 27 0.97 -5.66 3.91
CA GLN A 27 0.23 -4.69 4.72
C GLN A 27 -1.28 -4.94 4.68
N ARG A 28 -1.76 -5.70 3.69
CA ARG A 28 -3.17 -6.01 3.52
C ARG A 28 -3.59 -7.14 4.46
N HIS A 29 -4.82 -7.05 4.98
CA HIS A 29 -5.35 -7.97 5.99
C HIS A 29 -6.83 -8.32 5.73
N TYR A 30 -7.30 -8.13 4.49
CA TYR A 30 -8.70 -8.38 4.14
C TYR A 30 -8.96 -9.88 3.90
N ASP A 31 -10.17 -10.34 4.25
CA ASP A 31 -10.55 -11.73 3.99
C ASP A 31 -10.63 -12.06 2.50
N SER A 32 -10.89 -11.07 1.64
CA SER A 32 -10.80 -11.22 0.19
C SER A 32 -9.43 -11.64 -0.30
N ASP A 33 -8.35 -11.21 0.37
CA ASP A 33 -6.99 -11.57 -0.03
C ASP A 33 -6.73 -13.06 0.27
N LYS A 34 -7.26 -13.58 1.37
CA LYS A 34 -7.19 -15.02 1.70
C LYS A 34 -7.84 -15.90 0.63
N ILE A 35 -8.95 -15.43 0.03
CA ILE A 35 -9.63 -16.13 -1.06
C ILE A 35 -8.73 -16.21 -2.29
N ILE A 36 -8.05 -15.11 -2.63
CA ILE A 36 -7.13 -15.04 -3.77
C ILE A 36 -5.93 -15.99 -3.55
N TYR A 37 -5.33 -15.97 -2.37
CA TYR A 37 -4.22 -16.86 -2.04
C TYR A 37 -4.62 -18.34 -2.11
N LYS A 38 -5.78 -18.69 -1.53
CA LYS A 38 -6.31 -20.05 -1.59
C LYS A 38 -6.59 -20.52 -3.03
N LYS A 39 -7.11 -19.62 -3.87
CA LYS A 39 -7.34 -19.93 -5.28
C LYS A 39 -6.02 -20.21 -6.00
N PHE A 40 -5.01 -19.38 -5.77
CA PHE A 40 -3.65 -19.59 -6.31
C PHE A 40 -3.08 -20.95 -5.88
N GLU A 41 -3.17 -21.30 -4.59
CA GLU A 41 -2.74 -22.60 -4.08
C GLU A 41 -3.46 -23.76 -4.76
N GLN A 42 -4.77 -23.64 -4.98
CA GLN A 42 -5.58 -24.67 -5.65
C GLN A 42 -5.20 -24.86 -7.13
N GLU A 43 -4.88 -23.78 -7.82
CA GLU A 43 -4.56 -23.79 -9.26
C GLU A 43 -3.11 -24.22 -9.53
N THR A 44 -2.18 -23.93 -8.62
CA THR A 44 -0.75 -24.11 -8.85
C THR A 44 -0.12 -25.23 -8.01
N GLY A 45 -0.74 -25.62 -6.91
CA GLY A 45 -0.13 -26.47 -5.89
C GLY A 45 0.96 -25.78 -5.06
N ILE A 46 1.17 -24.48 -5.24
CA ILE A 46 2.17 -23.68 -4.52
C ILE A 46 1.51 -23.08 -3.27
N LYS A 47 2.07 -23.38 -2.10
CA LYS A 47 1.59 -22.85 -0.82
C LYS A 47 1.90 -21.35 -0.67
N VAL A 48 0.99 -20.57 -0.11
CA VAL A 48 1.18 -19.13 0.18
C VAL A 48 1.32 -18.90 1.68
N ASN A 49 2.50 -18.48 2.11
CA ASN A 49 2.77 -18.10 3.49
C ASN A 49 2.69 -16.57 3.59
N VAL A 50 1.87 -16.03 4.50
CA VAL A 50 1.66 -14.56 4.60
C VAL A 50 2.10 -14.06 5.97
N ILE A 51 2.98 -13.07 5.97
CA ILE A 51 3.31 -12.27 7.16
C ILE A 51 2.66 -10.90 7.01
N THR A 52 1.81 -10.54 7.98
CA THR A 52 1.09 -9.26 7.96
C THR A 52 1.65 -8.30 9.00
N ALA A 53 2.02 -7.08 8.56
CA ALA A 53 2.47 -5.98 9.41
C ALA A 53 2.25 -4.62 8.71
N GLN A 54 2.62 -3.52 9.35
CA GLN A 54 2.62 -2.20 8.70
C GLN A 54 3.69 -2.17 7.59
N ALA A 55 3.44 -1.38 6.53
CA ALA A 55 4.34 -1.37 5.37
C ALA A 55 5.76 -0.92 5.74
N GLU A 56 5.89 0.07 6.61
CA GLU A 56 7.18 0.57 7.08
C GLU A 56 7.97 -0.51 7.84
N GLU A 57 7.28 -1.33 8.64
CA GLU A 57 7.87 -2.46 9.37
C GLU A 57 8.34 -3.55 8.41
N LEU A 58 7.54 -3.86 7.39
CA LEU A 58 7.88 -4.85 6.36
C LEU A 58 9.08 -4.40 5.52
N VAL A 59 9.13 -3.13 5.13
CA VAL A 59 10.28 -2.56 4.40
C VAL A 59 11.55 -2.55 5.28
N ALA A 60 11.42 -2.24 6.57
CA ALA A 60 12.53 -2.31 7.50
C ALA A 60 13.01 -3.76 7.71
N LYS A 61 12.08 -4.72 7.81
CA LYS A 61 12.37 -6.15 7.92
C LYS A 61 13.14 -6.64 6.69
N LEU A 62 12.68 -6.34 5.48
CA LEU A 62 13.40 -6.67 4.25
C LEU A 62 14.82 -6.10 4.23
N ALA A 63 15.01 -4.86 4.70
CA ALA A 63 16.34 -4.24 4.75
C ALA A 63 17.29 -4.94 5.76
N ILE A 64 16.76 -5.45 6.87
CA ILE A 64 17.54 -6.18 7.87
C ILE A 64 17.89 -7.59 7.35
N GLU A 65 16.96 -8.26 6.73
CA GLU A 65 17.14 -9.61 6.18
C GLU A 65 18.06 -9.62 4.96
N GLY A 66 18.04 -8.55 4.16
CA GLY A 66 18.89 -8.39 2.98
C GLY A 66 18.76 -9.56 2.01
N ALA A 67 19.89 -10.11 1.56
CA ALA A 67 19.93 -11.24 0.63
C ALA A 67 19.41 -12.56 1.23
N ASN A 68 19.20 -12.63 2.54
CA ASN A 68 18.69 -13.82 3.23
C ASN A 68 17.17 -13.70 3.52
N THR A 69 16.49 -12.71 2.98
CA THR A 69 15.04 -12.58 3.17
C THR A 69 14.33 -13.81 2.61
N PRO A 70 13.37 -14.39 3.36
CA PRO A 70 12.50 -15.41 2.82
C PRO A 70 11.37 -14.84 1.96
N ALA A 71 11.19 -13.52 1.94
CA ALA A 71 10.07 -12.88 1.23
C ALA A 71 10.28 -12.91 -0.28
N ASP A 72 9.28 -13.42 -0.99
CA ASP A 72 9.23 -13.43 -2.45
C ASP A 72 8.41 -12.23 -2.98
N VAL A 73 7.39 -11.78 -2.21
CA VAL A 73 6.47 -10.71 -2.62
C VAL A 73 6.24 -9.72 -1.48
N LEU A 74 6.32 -8.43 -1.80
CA LEU A 74 5.91 -7.34 -0.90
C LEU A 74 4.62 -6.70 -1.41
N ILE A 75 3.58 -6.66 -0.58
CA ILE A 75 2.31 -5.98 -0.88
C ILE A 75 2.08 -4.83 0.10
N THR A 76 1.97 -3.62 -0.42
CA THR A 76 1.66 -2.42 0.35
C THR A 76 0.32 -1.82 -0.10
N ALA A 77 -0.30 -1.01 0.75
CA ALA A 77 -1.52 -0.28 0.41
C ALA A 77 -1.24 1.05 -0.31
N ASP A 78 0.01 1.46 -0.40
CA ASP A 78 0.44 2.77 -0.87
C ASP A 78 1.76 2.65 -1.66
N ILE A 79 1.88 3.44 -2.73
CA ILE A 79 3.06 3.45 -3.61
C ILE A 79 4.30 4.02 -2.92
N GLY A 80 4.14 4.90 -1.93
CA GLY A 80 5.25 5.54 -1.24
C GLY A 80 6.19 4.54 -0.58
N ASN A 81 5.64 3.47 0.01
CA ASN A 81 6.43 2.39 0.61
C ASN A 81 7.13 1.52 -0.45
N LEU A 82 6.51 1.29 -1.61
CA LEU A 82 7.17 0.60 -2.73
C LEU A 82 8.32 1.43 -3.30
N TYR A 83 8.13 2.75 -3.41
CA TYR A 83 9.21 3.67 -3.80
C TYR A 83 10.38 3.63 -2.82
N GLN A 84 10.11 3.62 -1.50
CA GLN A 84 11.15 3.50 -0.48
C GLN A 84 11.88 2.15 -0.56
N ALA A 85 11.16 1.06 -0.80
CA ALA A 85 11.75 -0.26 -0.99
C ALA A 85 12.65 -0.29 -2.24
N LYS A 86 12.20 0.25 -3.38
CA LYS A 86 13.00 0.39 -4.59
C LYS A 86 14.27 1.21 -4.35
N LYS A 87 14.15 2.39 -3.71
CA LYS A 87 15.28 3.28 -3.41
C LYS A 87 16.35 2.61 -2.56
N ARG A 88 15.98 1.63 -1.74
CA ARG A 88 16.88 0.82 -0.91
C ARG A 88 17.36 -0.45 -1.59
N HIS A 89 17.05 -0.66 -2.88
CA HIS A 89 17.39 -1.86 -3.65
C HIS A 89 16.85 -3.16 -3.03
N LEU A 90 15.65 -3.10 -2.43
CA LEU A 90 14.97 -4.25 -1.83
C LEU A 90 14.02 -4.96 -2.80
N LEU A 91 13.81 -4.41 -3.98
CA LEU A 91 12.98 -4.95 -5.04
C LEU A 91 13.85 -5.29 -6.25
N GLN A 92 13.42 -6.27 -7.02
CA GLN A 92 14.03 -6.63 -8.30
C GLN A 92 13.03 -6.42 -9.45
N PRO A 93 13.48 -6.06 -10.66
CA PRO A 93 12.59 -5.95 -11.79
C PRO A 93 12.03 -7.31 -12.21
N ILE A 94 10.77 -7.31 -12.64
CA ILE A 94 10.07 -8.50 -13.11
C ILE A 94 9.62 -8.28 -14.55
N GLU A 95 10.04 -9.15 -15.45
CA GLU A 95 9.53 -9.24 -16.79
C GLU A 95 8.33 -10.18 -16.84
N SER A 96 7.13 -9.63 -16.94
CA SER A 96 5.88 -10.38 -17.04
C SER A 96 4.95 -9.74 -18.05
N LYS A 97 4.69 -10.47 -19.14
CA LYS A 97 3.74 -10.06 -20.16
C LYS A 97 2.34 -9.85 -19.57
N ILE A 98 1.90 -10.72 -18.66
CA ILE A 98 0.61 -10.62 -17.99
C ILE A 98 0.51 -9.29 -17.22
N LEU A 99 1.54 -8.93 -16.45
CA LEU A 99 1.54 -7.67 -15.70
C LEU A 99 1.59 -6.45 -16.62
N THR A 100 2.42 -6.48 -17.66
CA THR A 100 2.57 -5.34 -18.56
C THR A 100 1.36 -5.11 -19.46
N GLU A 101 0.60 -6.15 -19.79
CA GLU A 101 -0.65 -6.04 -20.55
C GLU A 101 -1.85 -5.60 -19.68
N ASN A 102 -1.88 -5.97 -18.40
CA ASN A 102 -3.02 -5.70 -17.52
C ASN A 102 -2.83 -4.50 -16.59
N VAL A 103 -1.59 -4.06 -16.33
CA VAL A 103 -1.32 -2.89 -15.49
C VAL A 103 -0.88 -1.72 -16.38
N PRO A 104 -1.66 -0.64 -16.48
CA PRO A 104 -1.29 0.53 -17.26
C PRO A 104 0.09 1.09 -16.88
N GLU A 105 0.83 1.62 -17.85
CA GLU A 105 2.19 2.13 -17.66
C GLU A 105 2.29 3.15 -16.52
N LYS A 106 1.32 4.06 -16.41
CA LYS A 106 1.25 5.05 -15.31
C LYS A 106 1.03 4.48 -13.91
N LEU A 107 0.71 3.19 -13.81
CA LEU A 107 0.43 2.48 -12.57
C LEU A 107 1.47 1.40 -12.24
N ARG A 108 2.62 1.45 -12.89
CA ARG A 108 3.76 0.57 -12.63
C ARG A 108 5.07 1.35 -12.63
N ASP A 109 6.06 0.77 -12.02
CA ASP A 109 7.42 1.31 -12.06
C ASP A 109 7.99 1.29 -13.49
N PRO A 110 8.64 2.36 -13.96
CA PRO A 110 9.30 2.36 -15.28
C PRO A 110 10.30 1.22 -15.48
N ASP A 111 10.98 0.79 -14.39
CA ASP A 111 11.93 -0.32 -14.39
C ASP A 111 11.30 -1.65 -13.95
N ASN A 112 9.97 -1.75 -13.89
CA ASN A 112 9.20 -2.95 -13.51
C ASN A 112 9.51 -3.53 -12.11
N ASN A 113 9.94 -2.72 -11.16
CA ASN A 113 10.19 -3.18 -9.78
C ASN A 113 8.89 -3.33 -8.96
N TRP A 114 7.80 -2.69 -9.38
CA TRP A 114 6.49 -2.82 -8.73
C TRP A 114 5.35 -2.52 -9.68
N PHE A 115 4.16 -3.01 -9.33
CA PHE A 115 2.93 -2.89 -10.09
C PHE A 115 1.75 -2.57 -9.17
N ALA A 116 0.93 -1.58 -9.51
CA ALA A 116 -0.28 -1.28 -8.75
C ALA A 116 -1.44 -2.14 -9.25
N LEU A 117 -1.96 -3.00 -8.39
CA LEU A 117 -3.06 -3.92 -8.72
C LEU A 117 -4.44 -3.33 -8.40
N THR A 118 -4.50 -2.29 -7.57
CA THR A 118 -5.74 -1.61 -7.18
C THR A 118 -5.52 -0.12 -7.07
N GLN A 119 -6.58 0.65 -7.28
CA GLN A 119 -6.60 2.10 -7.08
C GLN A 119 -7.62 2.47 -6.02
N ARG A 120 -7.36 3.57 -5.32
CA ARG A 120 -8.27 4.17 -4.36
C ARG A 120 -8.38 5.65 -4.63
N ALA A 121 -9.54 6.21 -4.38
CA ALA A 121 -9.75 7.65 -4.41
C ALA A 121 -9.88 8.17 -2.98
N ARG A 122 -9.19 9.25 -2.67
CA ARG A 122 -9.49 10.03 -1.47
C ARG A 122 -10.71 10.88 -1.76
N VAL A 123 -11.71 10.80 -0.90
CA VAL A 123 -12.99 11.47 -1.08
C VAL A 123 -13.38 12.26 0.16
N PHE A 124 -14.35 13.15 0.00
CA PHE A 124 -15.00 13.82 1.10
C PHE A 124 -16.25 13.05 1.50
N VAL A 125 -16.34 12.72 2.79
CA VAL A 125 -17.61 12.32 3.42
C VAL A 125 -18.10 13.53 4.19
N TYR A 126 -19.33 13.93 3.99
CA TYR A 126 -19.89 15.12 4.62
C TYR A 126 -21.32 14.93 5.07
N ASN A 127 -21.75 15.78 6.00
CA ASN A 127 -23.16 15.84 6.44
C ASN A 127 -23.97 16.71 5.48
N PRO A 128 -24.89 16.14 4.67
CA PRO A 128 -25.63 16.91 3.64
C PRO A 128 -26.61 17.93 4.20
N LYS A 129 -26.90 17.90 5.52
CA LYS A 129 -27.74 18.89 6.17
C LYS A 129 -26.97 20.14 6.62
N LYS A 130 -25.63 20.07 6.63
CA LYS A 130 -24.76 21.14 7.15
C LYS A 130 -23.76 21.69 6.13
N VAL A 131 -23.48 20.92 5.09
CA VAL A 131 -22.46 21.26 4.08
C VAL A 131 -23.10 21.26 2.70
N ASN A 132 -22.93 22.37 1.97
CA ASN A 132 -23.26 22.43 0.56
C ASN A 132 -22.13 21.74 -0.25
N PRO A 133 -22.43 20.70 -1.07
CA PRO A 133 -21.41 20.03 -1.88
C PRO A 133 -20.68 20.98 -2.85
N ASP A 134 -21.30 22.04 -3.31
CA ASP A 134 -20.69 23.04 -4.20
C ASP A 134 -19.53 23.80 -3.53
N ASP A 135 -19.48 23.81 -2.20
CA ASP A 135 -18.36 24.36 -1.42
C ASP A 135 -17.13 23.44 -1.40
N LEU A 136 -17.26 22.17 -1.81
CA LEU A 136 -16.22 21.14 -1.79
C LEU A 136 -15.63 20.93 -3.19
N SER A 137 -15.14 22.01 -3.81
CA SER A 137 -14.66 21.99 -5.20
C SER A 137 -13.40 21.15 -5.41
N ASP A 138 -12.45 21.24 -4.47
CA ASP A 138 -11.19 20.50 -4.47
C ASP A 138 -10.61 20.38 -3.05
N TYR A 139 -9.43 19.77 -2.93
CA TYR A 139 -8.77 19.64 -1.62
C TYR A 139 -8.36 21.01 -1.05
N LEU A 140 -7.92 21.95 -1.88
CA LEU A 140 -7.42 23.23 -1.41
C LEU A 140 -8.55 24.07 -0.80
N SER A 141 -9.79 23.90 -1.26
CA SER A 141 -10.96 24.58 -0.72
C SER A 141 -11.19 24.29 0.77
N LEU A 142 -10.73 23.13 1.26
CA LEU A 142 -10.86 22.76 2.67
C LEU A 142 -9.99 23.59 3.62
N ALA A 143 -9.05 24.37 3.11
CA ALA A 143 -8.27 25.33 3.88
C ALA A 143 -9.01 26.67 4.13
N ASP A 144 -10.20 26.88 3.52
CA ASP A 144 -10.98 28.08 3.71
C ASP A 144 -11.49 28.18 5.16
N PRO A 145 -11.34 29.34 5.83
CA PRO A 145 -11.82 29.55 7.21
C PRO A 145 -13.33 29.33 7.41
N LYS A 146 -14.16 29.30 6.35
CA LYS A 146 -15.59 28.93 6.43
C LYS A 146 -15.82 27.52 6.99
N PHE A 147 -14.80 26.67 6.92
CA PHE A 147 -14.82 25.31 7.45
C PHE A 147 -14.24 25.19 8.86
N LYS A 148 -14.06 26.29 9.58
CA LYS A 148 -13.58 26.31 10.97
C LYS A 148 -14.33 25.31 11.84
N ASP A 149 -13.59 24.43 12.54
CA ASP A 149 -14.08 23.37 13.44
C ASP A 149 -15.02 22.34 12.76
N LYS A 150 -14.92 22.14 11.43
CA LYS A 150 -15.80 21.26 10.66
C LYS A 150 -15.11 20.07 10.03
N ILE A 151 -13.79 20.07 9.92
CA ILE A 151 -13.06 19.06 9.15
C ILE A 151 -12.30 18.13 10.06
N ILE A 152 -12.41 16.83 9.79
CA ILE A 152 -11.58 15.81 10.42
C ILE A 152 -10.86 14.96 9.36
N THR A 153 -9.71 14.42 9.73
CA THR A 153 -8.94 13.49 8.91
C THR A 153 -8.04 12.65 9.81
N ARG A 154 -7.39 11.65 9.24
CA ARG A 154 -6.37 10.86 9.95
C ARG A 154 -5.15 11.71 10.28
N SER A 155 -4.30 11.19 11.16
CA SER A 155 -3.00 11.79 11.47
C SER A 155 -2.15 12.02 10.22
N SER A 156 -1.31 13.05 10.24
CA SER A 156 -0.28 13.32 9.23
C SER A 156 0.76 12.20 9.10
N THR A 157 0.87 11.31 10.08
CA THR A 157 1.71 10.12 10.02
C THR A 157 1.14 9.03 9.10
N SER A 158 -0.17 9.11 8.77
CA SER A 158 -0.80 8.18 7.83
C SER A 158 -0.18 8.27 6.43
N GLY A 159 0.18 7.14 5.83
CA GLY A 159 0.66 7.07 4.45
C GLY A 159 -0.29 7.75 3.46
N TYR A 160 -1.60 7.64 3.67
CA TYR A 160 -2.60 8.29 2.82
C TYR A 160 -2.54 9.82 2.86
N ASN A 161 -2.35 10.43 4.03
CA ASN A 161 -2.22 11.88 4.14
C ASN A 161 -0.87 12.37 3.62
N LYS A 162 0.20 11.60 3.80
CA LYS A 162 1.50 11.88 3.17
C LYS A 162 1.39 11.87 1.64
N SER A 163 0.72 10.88 1.05
CA SER A 163 0.50 10.79 -0.39
C SER A 163 -0.39 11.93 -0.92
N LEU A 164 -1.43 12.32 -0.18
CA LEU A 164 -2.25 13.48 -0.53
C LEU A 164 -1.42 14.76 -0.56
N LEU A 165 -0.66 15.02 0.50
CA LEU A 165 0.18 16.21 0.57
C LEU A 165 1.25 16.22 -0.54
N ALA A 166 1.88 15.07 -0.81
CA ALA A 166 2.83 14.93 -1.92
C ALA A 166 2.19 15.22 -3.27
N SER A 167 0.95 14.78 -3.50
CA SER A 167 0.19 15.09 -4.70
C SER A 167 -0.09 16.60 -4.82
N ILE A 168 -0.45 17.27 -3.74
CA ILE A 168 -0.67 18.71 -3.73
C ILE A 168 0.64 19.46 -4.03
N ILE A 169 1.76 19.04 -3.45
CA ILE A 169 3.08 19.62 -3.76
C ILE A 169 3.40 19.45 -5.25
N ALA A 170 3.21 18.27 -5.80
CA ALA A 170 3.52 17.99 -7.21
C ALA A 170 2.68 18.80 -8.20
N ASN A 171 1.42 19.08 -7.87
CA ASN A 171 0.49 19.76 -8.78
C ASN A 171 0.43 21.29 -8.56
N TYR A 172 0.69 21.76 -7.34
CA TYR A 172 0.44 23.17 -6.97
C TYR A 172 1.65 23.85 -6.33
N GLY A 173 2.73 23.11 -6.03
CA GLY A 173 3.95 23.59 -5.37
C GLY A 173 3.87 23.60 -3.84
N GLU A 174 5.04 23.76 -3.21
CA GLU A 174 5.19 23.67 -1.75
C GLU A 174 4.45 24.77 -0.99
N GLU A 175 4.41 25.99 -1.52
CA GLU A 175 3.74 27.12 -0.87
C GLU A 175 2.24 26.86 -0.68
N LYS A 176 1.55 26.41 -1.74
CA LYS A 176 0.12 26.08 -1.67
C LYS A 176 -0.14 24.84 -0.81
N ALA A 177 0.75 23.84 -0.86
CA ALA A 177 0.66 22.68 -0.01
C ALA A 177 0.80 23.02 1.47
N LEU A 178 1.72 23.93 1.81
CA LEU A 178 1.88 24.43 3.19
C LEU A 178 0.66 25.22 3.65
N ALA A 179 0.13 26.10 2.79
CA ALA A 179 -1.10 26.86 3.08
C ALA A 179 -2.29 25.92 3.32
N PHE A 180 -2.46 24.91 2.45
CA PHE A 180 -3.47 23.85 2.62
C PHE A 180 -3.31 23.13 3.95
N ALA A 181 -2.10 22.66 4.28
CA ALA A 181 -1.86 21.91 5.50
C ALA A 181 -2.17 22.74 6.77
N LYS A 182 -1.79 24.02 6.78
CA LYS A 182 -2.08 24.96 7.88
C LYS A 182 -3.58 25.19 8.01
N GLY A 183 -4.27 25.57 6.92
CA GLY A 183 -5.71 25.83 6.95
C GLY A 183 -6.51 24.57 7.31
N LEU A 184 -6.08 23.40 6.85
CA LEU A 184 -6.71 22.13 7.24
C LEU A 184 -6.61 21.91 8.76
N VAL A 185 -5.44 22.15 9.37
CA VAL A 185 -5.25 22.02 10.83
C VAL A 185 -6.09 23.05 11.59
N GLU A 186 -6.16 24.30 11.12
CA GLU A 186 -6.96 25.36 11.72
C GLU A 186 -8.48 25.07 11.65
N ASN A 187 -8.91 24.28 10.69
CA ASN A 187 -10.31 23.90 10.49
C ASN A 187 -10.70 22.61 11.21
N MET A 188 -9.78 21.97 11.92
CA MET A 188 -10.07 20.79 12.74
C MET A 188 -10.63 21.18 14.12
N PRO A 189 -11.74 20.54 14.58
CA PRO A 189 -12.26 20.74 15.92
C PRO A 189 -11.38 20.13 17.03
N HIS A 190 -10.53 19.19 16.68
CA HIS A 190 -9.63 18.49 17.60
C HIS A 190 -8.46 17.84 16.86
N ASN A 191 -7.46 17.36 17.58
CA ASN A 191 -6.34 16.60 17.02
C ASN A 191 -6.84 15.34 16.28
N PRO A 192 -6.20 14.97 15.15
CA PRO A 192 -6.54 13.77 14.38
C PRO A 192 -6.43 12.51 15.22
N LYS A 193 -7.42 11.62 15.11
CA LYS A 193 -7.46 10.31 15.80
C LYS A 193 -8.17 9.27 14.94
N GLY A 194 -7.80 8.00 15.10
CA GLY A 194 -8.44 6.89 14.43
C GLY A 194 -8.10 6.71 12.95
N ALA A 195 -8.77 5.77 12.31
CA ALA A 195 -8.66 5.40 10.90
C ALA A 195 -9.80 6.01 10.06
N ASP A 196 -9.86 5.72 8.76
CA ASP A 196 -10.89 6.29 7.86
C ASP A 196 -12.32 5.96 8.32
N LYS A 197 -12.54 4.72 8.81
CA LYS A 197 -13.85 4.31 9.33
C LYS A 197 -14.28 5.14 10.53
N ASP A 198 -13.34 5.49 11.42
CA ASP A 198 -13.63 6.30 12.61
C ASP A 198 -14.01 7.73 12.22
N GLN A 199 -13.39 8.29 11.15
CA GLN A 199 -13.78 9.59 10.61
C GLN A 199 -15.21 9.57 10.06
N ILE A 200 -15.60 8.52 9.33
CA ILE A 200 -16.96 8.38 8.80
C ILE A 200 -17.98 8.31 9.94
N ILE A 201 -17.69 7.52 10.98
CA ILE A 201 -18.54 7.39 12.16
C ILE A 201 -18.70 8.75 12.86
N ALA A 202 -17.60 9.50 13.02
CA ALA A 202 -17.58 10.80 13.68
C ALA A 202 -18.43 11.84 12.92
N VAL A 203 -18.37 11.88 11.58
CA VAL A 203 -19.27 12.72 10.77
C VAL A 203 -20.73 12.30 10.95
N GLY A 204 -21.01 11.00 10.96
CA GLY A 204 -22.35 10.46 11.20
C GLY A 204 -22.90 10.80 12.59
N ALA A 205 -22.05 10.86 13.60
CA ALA A 205 -22.37 11.25 14.97
C ALA A 205 -22.51 12.77 15.15
N GLY A 206 -22.01 13.57 14.20
CA GLY A 206 -22.05 15.03 14.26
C GLY A 206 -20.88 15.70 14.98
N ASP A 207 -19.80 14.94 15.22
CA ASP A 207 -18.56 15.46 15.84
C ASP A 207 -17.79 16.40 14.89
N ALA A 208 -18.00 16.24 13.59
CA ALA A 208 -17.54 17.12 12.53
C ALA A 208 -18.52 17.07 11.35
N ASP A 209 -18.37 18.00 10.40
CA ASP A 209 -19.27 18.07 9.26
C ASP A 209 -18.67 17.46 7.99
N ILE A 210 -17.33 17.36 7.89
CA ILE A 210 -16.59 16.88 6.73
C ILE A 210 -15.44 15.97 7.18
N ALA A 211 -15.22 14.87 6.47
CA ALA A 211 -14.03 14.04 6.63
C ALA A 211 -13.33 13.77 5.30
N ILE A 212 -12.00 13.76 5.31
CA ILE A 212 -11.18 13.24 4.19
C ILE A 212 -10.87 11.79 4.48
N VAL A 213 -11.35 10.89 3.62
CA VAL A 213 -11.22 9.43 3.77
C VAL A 213 -10.84 8.75 2.46
N ASN A 214 -10.62 7.43 2.54
CA ASN A 214 -10.16 6.61 1.42
C ASN A 214 -11.23 5.58 1.05
#